data_008083645f5712ffe934bfb5c1a1acb8
#
_entry.id   008083645f5712ffe934bfb5c1a1acb8
#
_cell.length_a   1.000
_cell.length_b   1.000
_cell.length_c   1.000
_cell.angle_alpha   90.00
_cell.angle_beta   90.00
_cell.angle_gamma   90.00
#
_symmetry.space_group_name_H-M   'P 1'
#
loop_
_entity.id
_entity.type
_entity.pdbx_description
1 polymer ?
#
loop_
_entity_poly.entity_id
_entity_poly.type
_entity_poly.pdbx_seq_one_letter_code
_entity_poly.pdbx_strand_id
1 'polypeptide(L)'
;YSVKHDKPDLIVLDDPISSFDGNKKFAIINMLFKNPGYLREKTALLLTHEFGTVLDMVQIMKRNFGSVSTAAFLSTCNGILTEQPIQSWNIMTYPQIAKKNIAESGDSLNKLIYLRRLKEFENEKDDAWPLLSNVFHVREGTREKPIKYVGEGIEMPMTQDEIRNGTEDIRQYIPD
;
A
#
# COMPACT_ATOMS: atom_id res chain seq x y z
N TYR A 1 -0.21 -9.45 32.96
CA TYR A 1 0.74 -9.01 33.98
C TYR A 1 0.28 -7.66 34.53
N SER A 2 -0.11 -7.65 35.80
CA SER A 2 -0.45 -6.40 36.53
C SER A 2 0.84 -5.85 37.14
N VAL A 3 1.41 -4.82 36.52
CA VAL A 3 2.55 -4.08 37.10
C VAL A 3 1.99 -3.15 38.16
N LYS A 4 1.79 -3.67 39.35
CA LYS A 4 1.06 -2.95 40.43
C LYS A 4 1.91 -2.08 41.35
N HIS A 5 3.25 -2.11 41.31
CA HIS A 5 4.02 -1.45 42.36
C HIS A 5 5.19 -0.53 42.00
N ASP A 6 5.80 -0.64 40.82
CA ASP A 6 6.75 0.37 40.37
C ASP A 6 6.40 0.78 38.92
N LYS A 7 6.22 2.08 38.68
CA LYS A 7 6.02 2.57 37.33
C LYS A 7 7.29 2.32 36.53
N PRO A 8 7.36 1.35 35.63
CA PRO A 8 8.56 1.14 34.85
C PRO A 8 8.84 2.37 34.00
N ASP A 9 10.10 2.77 33.90
CA ASP A 9 10.53 3.90 33.08
C ASP A 9 10.40 3.57 31.59
N LEU A 10 10.59 2.30 31.23
CA LEU A 10 10.48 1.78 29.87
C LEU A 10 9.83 0.40 29.85
N ILE A 11 8.88 0.20 28.94
CA ILE A 11 8.28 -1.11 28.65
C ILE A 11 8.73 -1.52 27.26
N VAL A 12 9.39 -2.67 27.16
CA VAL A 12 9.81 -3.26 25.87
C VAL A 12 8.85 -4.41 25.55
N LEU A 13 8.26 -4.35 24.36
CA LEU A 13 7.39 -5.38 23.80
C LEU A 13 8.08 -5.93 22.55
N ASP A 14 8.55 -7.18 22.63
CA ASP A 14 9.19 -7.87 21.53
C ASP A 14 8.19 -8.77 20.83
N ASP A 15 7.80 -8.39 19.62
CA ASP A 15 6.89 -9.09 18.71
C ASP A 15 5.59 -9.62 19.39
N PRO A 16 4.90 -8.78 20.17
CA PRO A 16 3.86 -9.24 21.11
C PRO A 16 2.59 -9.74 20.44
N ILE A 17 2.43 -9.54 19.14
CA ILE A 17 1.16 -9.79 18.42
C ILE A 17 1.32 -10.58 17.12
N SER A 18 2.51 -11.08 16.80
CA SER A 18 2.81 -11.78 15.54
C SER A 18 1.93 -13.02 15.31
N SER A 19 1.56 -13.72 16.37
CA SER A 19 0.75 -14.95 16.30
C SER A 19 -0.75 -14.74 16.10
N PHE A 20 -1.24 -13.50 16.10
CA PHE A 20 -2.66 -13.19 15.95
C PHE A 20 -3.04 -12.86 14.51
N ASP A 21 -4.30 -13.09 14.15
CA ASP A 21 -4.88 -12.60 12.89
C ASP A 21 -5.01 -11.05 12.88
N GLY A 22 -5.12 -10.45 11.68
CA GLY A 22 -5.09 -9.00 11.51
C GLY A 22 -6.14 -8.25 12.35
N ASN A 23 -7.36 -8.78 12.46
CA ASN A 23 -8.43 -8.13 13.23
C ASN A 23 -8.13 -8.13 14.73
N LYS A 24 -7.59 -9.24 15.24
CA LYS A 24 -7.18 -9.35 16.65
C LYS A 24 -5.98 -8.47 16.95
N LYS A 25 -4.98 -8.42 16.05
CA LYS A 25 -3.84 -7.51 16.17
C LYS A 25 -4.29 -6.08 16.35
N PHE A 26 -5.15 -5.59 15.45
CA PHE A 26 -5.70 -4.24 15.52
C PHE A 26 -6.44 -3.96 16.85
N ALA A 27 -7.27 -4.90 17.30
CA ALA A 27 -8.00 -4.76 18.56
C ALA A 27 -7.07 -4.68 19.78
N ILE A 28 -6.02 -5.53 19.81
CA ILE A 28 -5.03 -5.54 20.90
C ILE A 28 -4.24 -4.23 20.93
N ILE A 29 -3.75 -3.75 19.77
CA ILE A 29 -3.04 -2.48 19.67
C ILE A 29 -3.92 -1.32 20.17
N ASN A 30 -5.16 -1.24 19.70
CA ASN A 30 -6.10 -0.24 20.17
C ASN A 30 -6.30 -0.30 21.70
N MET A 31 -6.47 -1.49 22.23
CA MET A 31 -6.64 -1.67 23.66
C MET A 31 -5.42 -1.19 24.45
N LEU A 32 -4.22 -1.59 24.03
CA LEU A 32 -2.98 -1.27 24.73
C LEU A 32 -2.67 0.23 24.73
N PHE A 33 -2.91 0.91 23.63
CA PHE A 33 -2.51 2.30 23.47
C PHE A 33 -3.65 3.31 23.66
N LYS A 34 -4.91 2.90 23.58
CA LYS A 34 -6.06 3.80 23.69
C LYS A 34 -6.59 3.90 25.13
N ASN A 35 -6.52 2.81 25.89
CA ASN A 35 -7.09 2.78 27.22
C ASN A 35 -6.13 3.36 28.27
N PRO A 36 -6.63 4.22 29.18
CA PRO A 36 -5.86 4.65 30.35
C PRO A 36 -5.45 3.45 31.22
N GLY A 37 -4.25 3.50 31.77
CA GLY A 37 -3.75 2.45 32.66
C GLY A 37 -2.97 1.31 31.98
N TYR A 38 -2.95 1.24 30.64
CA TYR A 38 -2.05 0.36 29.90
C TYR A 38 -0.77 1.10 29.48
N LEU A 39 -0.49 1.21 28.17
CA LEU A 39 0.76 1.82 27.67
C LEU A 39 0.64 3.33 27.37
N ARG A 40 -0.55 3.88 27.38
CA ARG A 40 -0.81 5.27 26.96
C ARG A 40 0.02 6.32 27.70
N GLU A 41 0.29 6.10 28.99
CA GLU A 41 0.99 7.05 29.87
C GLU A 41 2.42 6.57 30.19
N LYS A 42 2.96 5.63 29.43
CA LYS A 42 4.25 5.00 29.68
C LYS A 42 5.14 5.14 28.45
N THR A 43 6.45 5.18 28.70
CA THR A 43 7.42 5.02 27.62
C THR A 43 7.42 3.56 27.19
N ALA A 44 7.10 3.29 25.94
CA ALA A 44 7.05 1.94 25.39
C ALA A 44 7.86 1.84 24.10
N LEU A 45 8.62 0.76 23.97
CA LEU A 45 9.31 0.35 22.76
C LEU A 45 8.65 -0.93 22.24
N LEU A 46 8.11 -0.88 21.03
CA LEU A 46 7.57 -2.05 20.35
C LEU A 46 8.52 -2.48 19.25
N LEU A 47 9.00 -3.70 19.32
CA LEU A 47 9.77 -4.34 18.26
C LEU A 47 8.85 -5.29 17.52
N THR A 48 8.85 -5.26 16.19
CA THR A 48 8.07 -6.19 15.35
C THR A 48 8.71 -6.34 13.98
N HIS A 49 8.57 -7.51 13.40
CA HIS A 49 8.93 -7.78 12.02
C HIS A 49 7.74 -7.61 11.04
N GLU A 50 6.55 -7.31 11.57
CA GLU A 50 5.34 -7.17 10.78
C GLU A 50 5.07 -5.72 10.39
N PHE A 51 5.28 -5.41 9.13
CA PHE A 51 5.07 -4.06 8.59
C PHE A 51 3.62 -3.58 8.73
N GLY A 52 2.62 -4.46 8.55
CA GLY A 52 1.20 -4.11 8.71
C GLY A 52 0.90 -3.56 10.10
N THR A 53 1.46 -4.17 11.13
CA THR A 53 1.36 -3.71 12.53
C THR A 53 1.92 -2.29 12.70
N VAL A 54 3.08 -2.02 12.09
CA VAL A 54 3.71 -0.69 12.14
C VAL A 54 2.82 0.35 11.47
N LEU A 55 2.25 0.04 10.30
CA LEU A 55 1.34 0.94 9.59
C LEU A 55 0.10 1.28 10.41
N ASP A 56 -0.54 0.26 10.98
CA ASP A 56 -1.72 0.45 11.83
C ASP A 56 -1.38 1.32 13.05
N MET A 57 -0.25 1.06 13.69
CA MET A 57 0.22 1.85 14.83
C MET A 57 0.49 3.30 14.44
N VAL A 58 1.24 3.57 13.37
CA VAL A 58 1.55 4.95 12.95
C VAL A 58 0.27 5.70 12.62
N GLN A 59 -0.70 5.08 11.97
CA GLN A 59 -1.99 5.71 11.64
C GLN A 59 -2.85 5.98 12.89
N ILE A 60 -2.97 4.99 13.79
CA ILE A 60 -3.75 5.11 15.02
C ILE A 60 -3.10 6.13 15.96
N MET A 61 -1.79 6.03 16.14
CA MET A 61 -1.02 6.89 17.04
C MET A 61 -1.03 8.33 16.57
N LYS A 62 -0.91 8.59 15.27
CA LYS A 62 -1.00 9.95 14.72
C LYS A 62 -2.34 10.62 15.05
N ARG A 63 -3.45 9.87 15.01
CA ARG A 63 -4.78 10.41 15.36
C ARG A 63 -4.97 10.65 16.86
N ASN A 64 -4.38 9.80 17.69
CA ASN A 64 -4.67 9.76 19.12
C ASN A 64 -3.60 10.43 19.99
N PHE A 65 -2.35 10.51 19.52
CA PHE A 65 -1.20 10.92 20.34
C PHE A 65 -0.32 12.00 19.67
N GLY A 66 -0.69 12.50 18.49
CA GLY A 66 0.05 13.58 17.84
C GLY A 66 1.48 13.18 17.48
N SER A 67 2.46 13.98 17.90
CA SER A 67 3.88 13.80 17.58
C SER A 67 4.68 12.92 18.55
N VAL A 68 4.02 12.26 19.49
CA VAL A 68 4.70 11.52 20.58
C VAL A 68 5.18 10.14 20.15
N SER A 69 4.59 9.56 19.10
CA SER A 69 4.99 8.26 18.60
C SER A 69 5.90 8.38 17.38
N THR A 70 7.01 7.66 17.41
CA THR A 70 7.97 7.52 16.31
C THR A 70 8.06 6.05 15.91
N ALA A 71 8.28 5.80 14.63
CA ALA A 71 8.55 4.46 14.10
C ALA A 71 9.73 4.51 13.13
N ALA A 72 10.51 3.46 13.11
CA ALA A 72 11.66 3.34 12.21
C ALA A 72 11.88 1.89 11.76
N PHE A 73 12.44 1.73 10.56
CA PHE A 73 13.03 0.48 10.13
C PHE A 73 14.44 0.38 10.67
N LEU A 74 14.77 -0.79 11.20
CA LEU A 74 16.13 -1.15 11.55
C LEU A 74 16.67 -2.12 10.51
N SER A 75 17.84 -1.83 9.95
CA SER A 75 18.54 -2.72 9.03
C SER A 75 19.98 -2.90 9.47
N THR A 76 20.52 -4.09 9.23
CA THR A 76 21.93 -4.39 9.55
C THR A 76 22.67 -4.71 8.26
N CYS A 77 23.75 -3.98 8.02
CA CYS A 77 24.66 -4.24 6.91
C CYS A 77 26.10 -4.24 7.42
N ASN A 78 26.84 -5.32 7.17
CA ASN A 78 28.23 -5.48 7.62
C ASN A 78 28.45 -5.21 9.13
N GLY A 79 27.48 -5.61 9.97
CA GLY A 79 27.52 -5.39 11.41
C GLY A 79 27.19 -3.96 11.86
N ILE A 80 26.85 -3.08 10.95
CA ILE A 80 26.41 -1.71 11.26
C ILE A 80 24.87 -1.68 11.25
N LEU A 81 24.29 -1.28 12.38
CA LEU A 81 22.85 -1.03 12.50
C LEU A 81 22.53 0.36 11.95
N THR A 82 21.56 0.42 11.06
CA THR A 82 21.05 1.68 10.52
C THR A 82 19.56 1.82 10.84
N GLU A 83 19.14 3.03 11.18
CA GLU A 83 17.77 3.38 11.47
C GLU A 83 17.24 4.27 10.35
N GLN A 84 16.05 3.90 9.80
CA GLN A 84 15.35 4.70 8.81
C GLN A 84 13.98 5.10 9.38
N PRO A 85 13.78 6.36 9.78
CA PRO A 85 12.51 6.83 10.32
C PRO A 85 11.36 6.66 9.32
N ILE A 86 10.23 6.13 9.82
CA ILE A 86 9.00 6.01 9.04
C ILE A 86 8.16 7.25 9.28
N GLN A 87 7.99 8.04 8.24
CA GLN A 87 7.16 9.24 8.24
C GLN A 87 5.79 8.92 7.63
N SER A 88 4.77 9.69 8.01
CA SER A 88 3.41 9.46 7.50
C SER A 88 3.28 9.55 5.97
N TRP A 89 4.16 10.31 5.31
CA TRP A 89 4.21 10.39 3.85
C TRP A 89 4.94 9.22 3.19
N ASN A 90 5.65 8.39 3.96
CA ASN A 90 6.20 7.12 3.46
C ASN A 90 5.11 6.04 3.33
N ILE A 91 3.97 6.25 4.02
CA ILE A 91 2.84 5.33 4.00
C ILE A 91 1.90 5.76 2.87
N MET A 92 2.05 5.10 1.75
CA MET A 92 1.26 5.38 0.55
C MET A 92 0.26 4.26 0.30
N THR A 93 -0.94 4.62 -0.14
CA THR A 93 -1.90 3.66 -0.69
C THR A 93 -1.39 3.14 -2.04
N TYR A 94 -1.90 1.98 -2.47
CA TYR A 94 -1.49 1.42 -3.78
C TYR A 94 -1.73 2.39 -4.96
N PRO A 95 -2.89 3.07 -5.07
CA PRO A 95 -3.07 4.11 -6.10
C PRO A 95 -2.03 5.24 -6.04
N GLN A 96 -1.64 5.67 -4.84
CA GLN A 96 -0.59 6.70 -4.69
C GLN A 96 0.77 6.20 -5.17
N ILE A 97 1.12 4.94 -4.84
CA ILE A 97 2.35 4.30 -5.33
C ILE A 97 2.32 4.18 -6.85
N ALA A 98 1.19 3.74 -7.43
CA ALA A 98 1.05 3.63 -8.86
C ALA A 98 1.19 4.99 -9.56
N LYS A 99 0.50 6.04 -9.08
CA LYS A 99 0.61 7.40 -9.62
C LYS A 99 2.04 7.94 -9.53
N LYS A 100 2.73 7.70 -8.42
CA LYS A 100 4.13 8.09 -8.25
C LYS A 100 5.05 7.37 -9.27
N ASN A 101 4.90 6.05 -9.41
CA ASN A 101 5.72 5.29 -10.36
C ASN A 101 5.44 5.65 -11.82
N ILE A 102 4.19 5.98 -12.19
CA ILE A 102 3.87 6.50 -13.51
C ILE A 102 4.60 7.83 -13.77
N ALA A 103 4.65 8.72 -12.77
CA ALA A 103 5.29 10.02 -12.91
C ALA A 103 6.83 9.93 -12.95
N GLU A 104 7.43 9.09 -12.11
CA GLU A 104 8.88 9.05 -11.86
C GLU A 104 9.64 8.01 -12.72
N SER A 105 8.97 6.98 -13.25
CA SER A 105 9.64 5.95 -14.06
C SER A 105 10.12 6.53 -15.40
N GLY A 106 11.35 6.24 -15.78
CA GLY A 106 11.88 6.50 -17.12
C GLY A 106 11.51 5.42 -18.15
N ASP A 107 10.91 4.31 -17.72
CA ASP A 107 10.55 3.17 -18.57
C ASP A 107 9.05 3.17 -18.86
N SER A 108 8.70 3.29 -20.15
CA SER A 108 7.31 3.31 -20.62
C SER A 108 6.56 2.01 -20.31
N LEU A 109 7.23 0.85 -20.35
CA LEU A 109 6.60 -0.42 -20.00
C LEU A 109 6.18 -0.46 -18.53
N ASN A 110 7.03 -0.01 -17.62
CA ASN A 110 6.71 0.12 -16.20
C ASN A 110 5.53 1.08 -15.98
N LYS A 111 5.52 2.23 -16.66
CA LYS A 111 4.40 3.17 -16.60
C LYS A 111 3.08 2.51 -17.01
N LEU A 112 3.06 1.77 -18.13
CA LEU A 112 1.87 1.05 -18.61
C LEU A 112 1.39 -0.01 -17.60
N ILE A 113 2.32 -0.74 -16.96
CA ILE A 113 1.99 -1.73 -15.91
C ILE A 113 1.29 -1.04 -14.73
N TYR A 114 1.87 0.06 -14.23
CA TYR A 114 1.29 0.80 -13.12
C TYR A 114 -0.03 1.47 -13.48
N LEU A 115 -0.17 1.99 -14.71
CA LEU A 115 -1.42 2.57 -15.18
C LEU A 115 -2.55 1.54 -15.24
N ARG A 116 -2.27 0.35 -15.80
CA ARG A 116 -3.24 -0.75 -15.81
C ARG A 116 -3.71 -1.11 -14.40
N ARG A 117 -2.76 -1.22 -13.45
CA ARG A 117 -3.07 -1.52 -12.05
C ARG A 117 -3.84 -0.40 -11.37
N LEU A 118 -3.53 0.86 -11.68
CA LEU A 118 -4.26 2.01 -11.17
C LEU A 118 -5.72 1.96 -11.60
N LYS A 119 -6.01 1.74 -12.87
CA LYS A 119 -7.37 1.58 -13.42
C LYS A 119 -8.13 0.42 -12.76
N GLU A 120 -7.47 -0.71 -12.51
CA GLU A 120 -8.07 -1.83 -11.78
C GLU A 120 -8.46 -1.43 -10.34
N PHE A 121 -7.60 -0.69 -9.65
CA PHE A 121 -7.83 -0.27 -8.27
C PHE A 121 -8.93 0.78 -8.11
N GLU A 122 -8.98 1.73 -9.04
CA GLU A 122 -9.99 2.78 -9.07
C GLU A 122 -11.33 2.26 -9.65
N ASN A 123 -11.34 0.98 -10.10
CA ASN A 123 -12.47 0.32 -10.76
C ASN A 123 -12.96 1.08 -12.01
N GLU A 124 -12.06 1.82 -12.64
CA GLU A 124 -12.29 2.54 -13.88
C GLU A 124 -12.06 1.59 -15.06
N LYS A 125 -13.15 0.97 -15.52
CA LYS A 125 -13.15 0.11 -16.73
C LYS A 125 -13.52 0.94 -17.96
N ASP A 126 -12.81 2.03 -18.17
CA ASP A 126 -12.88 2.86 -19.36
C ASP A 126 -12.24 2.16 -20.58
N ASP A 127 -12.19 2.87 -21.71
CA ASP A 127 -11.64 2.32 -22.96
C ASP A 127 -10.11 2.08 -22.89
N ALA A 128 -9.40 2.74 -21.95
CA ALA A 128 -7.96 2.52 -21.74
C ALA A 128 -7.67 1.15 -21.12
N TRP A 129 -8.52 0.67 -20.22
CA TRP A 129 -8.27 -0.59 -19.51
C TRP A 129 -8.18 -1.82 -20.43
N PRO A 130 -9.11 -2.05 -21.40
CA PRO A 130 -8.97 -3.16 -22.35
C PRO A 130 -7.76 -3.00 -23.26
N LEU A 131 -7.38 -1.79 -23.68
CA LEU A 131 -6.17 -1.56 -24.45
C LEU A 131 -4.92 -1.99 -23.68
N LEU A 132 -4.76 -1.53 -22.45
CA LEU A 132 -3.67 -1.92 -21.57
C LEU A 132 -3.66 -3.44 -21.32
N SER A 133 -4.82 -4.06 -21.15
CA SER A 133 -4.94 -5.51 -21.04
C SER A 133 -4.44 -6.25 -22.26
N ASN A 134 -4.74 -5.77 -23.48
CA ASN A 134 -4.28 -6.39 -24.72
C ASN A 134 -2.76 -6.26 -24.91
N VAL A 135 -2.12 -5.21 -24.39
CA VAL A 135 -0.65 -5.07 -24.41
C VAL A 135 0.03 -6.16 -23.59
N PHE A 136 -0.54 -6.52 -22.43
CA PHE A 136 0.10 -7.47 -21.51
C PHE A 136 -0.35 -8.93 -21.68
N HIS A 137 -1.45 -9.17 -22.37
CA HIS A 137 -2.00 -10.50 -22.61
C HIS A 137 -2.08 -10.77 -24.10
N VAL A 138 -1.09 -11.48 -24.61
CA VAL A 138 -1.13 -11.99 -25.99
C VAL A 138 -2.19 -13.08 -26.04
N ARG A 139 -3.30 -12.81 -26.75
CA ARG A 139 -4.40 -13.76 -26.99
C ARG A 139 -4.44 -14.12 -28.46
N GLU A 140 -4.89 -15.33 -28.74
CA GLU A 140 -5.10 -15.75 -30.12
C GLU A 140 -6.11 -14.79 -30.79
N GLY A 141 -5.77 -14.23 -31.96
CA GLY A 141 -6.62 -13.29 -32.70
C GLY A 141 -6.52 -11.81 -32.32
N THR A 142 -5.82 -11.43 -31.24
CA THR A 142 -5.71 -10.01 -30.84
C THR A 142 -4.67 -9.20 -31.60
N ARG A 143 -3.86 -9.84 -32.46
CA ARG A 143 -2.79 -9.17 -33.21
C ARG A 143 -3.30 -8.16 -34.25
N GLU A 144 -4.56 -8.33 -34.71
CA GLU A 144 -5.15 -7.44 -35.70
C GLU A 144 -6.08 -6.38 -35.12
N LYS A 145 -6.80 -6.70 -34.02
CA LYS A 145 -7.72 -5.79 -33.33
C LYS A 145 -7.73 -6.06 -31.84
N PRO A 146 -7.58 -5.03 -31.01
CA PRO A 146 -7.76 -5.19 -29.57
C PRO A 146 -9.20 -5.59 -29.24
N ILE A 147 -9.36 -6.42 -28.20
CA ILE A 147 -10.64 -6.93 -27.73
C ILE A 147 -11.00 -6.36 -26.35
N LYS A 148 -12.28 -6.27 -26.06
CA LYS A 148 -12.84 -5.96 -24.75
C LYS A 148 -13.79 -7.07 -24.30
N TYR A 149 -14.00 -7.17 -22.99
CA TYR A 149 -15.01 -8.05 -22.43
C TYR A 149 -16.36 -7.33 -22.28
N VAL A 150 -17.43 -7.97 -22.73
CA VAL A 150 -18.80 -7.50 -22.55
C VAL A 150 -19.54 -8.57 -21.75
N GLY A 151 -19.95 -8.24 -20.53
CA GLY A 151 -20.61 -9.20 -19.65
C GLY A 151 -19.71 -10.37 -19.20
N GLU A 152 -20.30 -11.49 -18.86
CA GLU A 152 -19.60 -12.66 -18.33
C GLU A 152 -18.82 -13.40 -19.43
N GLY A 153 -17.59 -12.94 -19.72
CA GLY A 153 -16.66 -13.68 -20.56
C GLY A 153 -16.86 -13.56 -22.07
N ILE A 154 -17.74 -12.67 -22.56
CA ILE A 154 -17.91 -12.44 -24.01
C ILE A 154 -16.84 -11.47 -24.50
N GLU A 155 -15.97 -11.95 -25.41
CA GLU A 155 -14.95 -11.14 -26.07
C GLU A 155 -15.55 -10.47 -27.32
N MET A 156 -15.32 -9.16 -27.46
CA MET A 156 -15.71 -8.40 -28.65
C MET A 156 -14.56 -7.51 -29.12
N PRO A 157 -14.37 -7.34 -30.44
CA PRO A 157 -13.41 -6.37 -30.96
C PRO A 157 -13.76 -4.95 -30.51
N MET A 158 -12.75 -4.17 -30.14
CA MET A 158 -12.92 -2.75 -29.87
C MET A 158 -13.20 -1.98 -31.17
N THR A 159 -14.07 -0.99 -31.09
CA THR A 159 -14.33 -0.06 -32.19
C THR A 159 -13.18 0.94 -32.32
N GLN A 160 -13.06 1.61 -33.48
CA GLN A 160 -12.04 2.63 -33.71
C GLN A 160 -12.16 3.80 -32.73
N ASP A 161 -13.38 4.18 -32.37
CA ASP A 161 -13.61 5.26 -31.39
C ASP A 161 -13.16 4.86 -29.99
N GLU A 162 -13.45 3.64 -29.55
CA GLU A 162 -12.96 3.12 -28.27
C GLU A 162 -11.43 3.03 -28.24
N ILE A 163 -10.79 2.59 -29.30
CA ILE A 163 -9.33 2.55 -29.40
C ILE A 163 -8.75 3.96 -29.31
N ARG A 164 -9.36 4.93 -30.03
CA ARG A 164 -8.93 6.33 -29.98
C ARG A 164 -9.07 6.91 -28.58
N ASN A 165 -10.25 6.79 -27.98
CA ASN A 165 -10.53 7.31 -26.63
C ASN A 165 -9.57 6.71 -25.60
N GLY A 166 -9.42 5.39 -25.58
CA GLY A 166 -8.50 4.72 -24.67
C GLY A 166 -7.05 5.10 -24.90
N THR A 167 -6.63 5.33 -26.14
CA THR A 167 -5.27 5.81 -26.45
C THR A 167 -5.06 7.25 -25.94
N GLU A 168 -6.03 8.12 -26.15
CA GLU A 168 -5.98 9.50 -25.65
C GLU A 168 -5.91 9.54 -24.11
N ASP A 169 -6.66 8.68 -23.44
CA ASP A 169 -6.61 8.57 -21.98
C ASP A 169 -5.25 8.05 -21.48
N ILE A 170 -4.67 7.03 -22.13
CA ILE A 170 -3.32 6.55 -21.81
C ILE A 170 -2.28 7.67 -21.98
N ARG A 171 -2.39 8.46 -23.05
CA ARG A 171 -1.46 9.57 -23.33
C ARG A 171 -1.49 10.70 -22.27
N GLN A 172 -2.57 10.86 -21.52
CA GLN A 172 -2.59 11.82 -20.41
C GLN A 172 -1.59 11.45 -19.30
N TYR A 173 -1.31 10.15 -19.15
CA TYR A 173 -0.35 9.65 -18.16
C TYR A 173 1.03 9.37 -18.77
N ILE A 174 1.06 9.02 -20.03
CA ILE A 174 2.28 8.61 -20.76
C ILE A 174 2.23 9.29 -22.13
N PRO A 175 2.71 10.54 -22.24
CA PRO A 175 2.56 11.34 -23.44
C PRO A 175 3.42 10.89 -24.62
N ASP A 176 4.47 10.07 -24.40
CA ASP A 176 5.45 9.62 -25.42
C ASP A 176 5.34 8.14 -25.74
#